data_96290bf1fdb6f342125eeee5b3c73ca1
#
_entry.id   96290bf1fdb6f342125eeee5b3c73ca1
#
_cell.length_a   1.000
_cell.length_b   1.000
_cell.length_c   1.000
_cell.angle_alpha   90.00
_cell.angle_beta   90.00
_cell.angle_gamma   90.00
#
_symmetry.space_group_name_H-M   'P 1'
#
loop_
_entity.id
_entity.type
_entity.pdbx_description
1 polymer ?
#
loop_
_entity_poly.entity_id
_entity_poly.type
_entity_poly.pdbx_seq_one_letter_code
_entity_poly.pdbx_strand_id
1 'polypeptide(L)'
;MFHNPLFAIDFYKVDHRRQYPEGTTQIYSNFTPRYVKKCHSLLDDYDNQVVMFGLQHFVRDYLVNLWRWGFFELNKEDVVYEYKELIEDSLGIDNFDCSHIEALHDLGYLPIHIKAIEEGCRVPIGVPVLTITNTHPEFFWLTNYLETIISCSLWKPITSATIAFEFKRLLTKYAKLTGAPVDFIPFQAHDFSFRGMSGWQDATLSGAAHLTCFEGTDCVSAIDLLNMSYNAKDTCARVG
;
A
#
# COMPACT_ATOMS: atom_id res chain seq x y z
N MET A 1 -3.81 -9.15 -18.22
CA MET A 1 -3.04 -8.09 -18.89
C MET A 1 -2.28 -7.39 -17.77
N PHE A 2 -0.96 -7.43 -17.77
CA PHE A 2 -0.15 -6.66 -16.82
C PHE A 2 -0.18 -5.20 -17.28
N HIS A 3 -0.54 -4.30 -16.40
CA HIS A 3 -0.48 -2.88 -16.68
C HIS A 3 0.97 -2.40 -16.54
N ASN A 4 1.40 -1.51 -17.43
CA ASN A 4 2.69 -0.85 -17.32
C ASN A 4 2.74 -0.05 -15.98
N PRO A 5 3.62 -0.40 -15.05
CA PRO A 5 3.67 0.24 -13.73
C PRO A 5 4.06 1.72 -13.79
N LEU A 6 4.62 2.17 -14.90
CA LEU A 6 4.92 3.59 -15.14
C LEU A 6 3.68 4.48 -15.12
N PHE A 7 2.48 3.91 -15.39
CA PHE A 7 1.22 4.67 -15.41
C PHE A 7 0.57 4.84 -14.03
N ALA A 8 1.07 4.17 -12.99
CA ALA A 8 0.46 4.23 -11.67
C ALA A 8 0.93 5.46 -10.86
N ILE A 9 0.80 6.64 -11.46
CA ILE A 9 1.23 7.94 -10.92
C ILE A 9 0.18 9.01 -11.14
N ASP A 10 0.29 10.11 -10.40
CA ASP A 10 -0.34 11.36 -10.78
C ASP A 10 0.43 12.02 -11.93
N PHE A 11 -0.26 12.59 -12.91
CA PHE A 11 0.38 13.11 -14.13
C PHE A 11 1.50 14.12 -13.86
N TYR A 12 1.37 14.98 -12.84
CA TYR A 12 2.41 15.96 -12.49
C TYR A 12 3.75 15.34 -12.07
N LYS A 13 3.77 14.05 -11.68
CA LYS A 13 5.00 13.31 -11.37
C LYS A 13 5.93 13.12 -12.56
N VAL A 14 5.38 13.14 -13.78
CA VAL A 14 6.13 13.02 -15.03
C VAL A 14 7.23 14.08 -15.13
N ASP A 15 6.94 15.31 -14.68
CA ASP A 15 7.88 16.44 -14.78
C ASP A 15 8.68 16.70 -13.48
N HIS A 16 8.34 16.08 -12.36
CA HIS A 16 9.02 16.34 -11.08
C HIS A 16 10.52 16.09 -11.12
N ARG A 17 11.02 15.13 -11.91
CA ARG A 17 12.45 14.87 -12.07
C ARG A 17 13.23 16.15 -12.46
N ARG A 18 12.66 16.97 -13.32
CA ARG A 18 13.29 18.22 -13.83
C ARG A 18 13.24 19.37 -12.84
N GLN A 19 12.40 19.27 -11.81
CA GLN A 19 12.20 20.32 -10.80
C GLN A 19 13.15 20.19 -9.62
N TYR A 20 13.91 19.09 -9.52
CA TYR A 20 14.95 18.97 -8.49
C TYR A 20 16.17 19.83 -8.84
N PRO A 21 16.87 20.37 -7.83
CA PRO A 21 18.12 21.09 -8.03
C PRO A 21 19.15 20.27 -8.82
N GLU A 22 19.94 20.96 -9.65
CA GLU A 22 21.06 20.32 -10.34
C GLU A 22 22.02 19.68 -9.33
N GLY A 23 22.51 18.47 -9.65
CA GLY A 23 23.39 17.71 -8.76
C GLY A 23 22.67 16.93 -7.65
N THR A 24 21.33 16.88 -7.63
CA THR A 24 20.60 16.03 -6.72
C THR A 24 20.95 14.55 -6.97
N THR A 25 21.41 13.87 -5.93
CA THR A 25 21.81 12.45 -6.00
C THR A 25 21.05 11.55 -5.04
N GLN A 26 20.38 12.13 -4.03
CA GLN A 26 19.63 11.37 -3.04
C GLN A 26 18.39 12.13 -2.60
N ILE A 27 17.27 11.40 -2.51
CA ILE A 27 16.02 11.88 -1.95
C ILE A 27 15.59 10.94 -0.83
N TYR A 28 15.20 11.54 0.28
CA TYR A 28 14.56 10.87 1.41
C TYR A 28 13.09 11.27 1.45
N SER A 29 12.21 10.26 1.47
CA SER A 29 10.78 10.45 1.65
C SER A 29 10.28 9.59 2.80
N ASN A 30 9.16 9.98 3.40
CA ASN A 30 8.51 9.19 4.43
C ASN A 30 7.00 9.13 4.18
N PHE A 31 6.37 8.04 4.65
CA PHE A 31 4.92 7.90 4.69
C PHE A 31 4.46 8.05 6.14
N THR A 32 3.61 9.06 6.37
CA THR A 32 3.15 9.42 7.70
C THR A 32 1.63 9.47 7.74
N PRO A 33 0.97 8.66 8.59
CA PRO A 33 -0.47 8.76 8.80
C PRO A 33 -0.85 10.16 9.25
N ARG A 34 -1.80 10.77 8.54
CA ARG A 34 -2.26 12.12 8.83
C ARG A 34 -3.42 12.12 9.83
N TYR A 35 -3.63 13.26 10.41
CA TYR A 35 -4.72 13.53 11.32
C TYR A 35 -6.10 13.26 10.72
N VAL A 36 -6.95 12.55 11.48
CA VAL A 36 -8.30 12.16 11.07
C VAL A 36 -9.32 12.93 11.92
N LYS A 37 -9.44 14.24 11.70
CA LYS A 37 -10.48 15.07 12.40
C LYS A 37 -11.91 14.58 12.18
N LYS A 38 -12.14 13.76 11.16
CA LYS A 38 -13.49 13.40 10.70
C LYS A 38 -13.89 11.94 10.89
N CYS A 39 -13.03 11.09 11.39
CA CYS A 39 -13.44 9.74 11.83
C CYS A 39 -13.97 9.79 13.28
N HIS A 40 -14.96 10.64 13.52
CA HIS A 40 -15.67 10.73 14.79
C HIS A 40 -16.44 9.46 15.16
N SER A 41 -16.42 8.45 14.30
CA SER A 41 -17.29 7.30 14.42
C SER A 41 -16.70 6.16 15.22
N LEU A 42 -15.38 6.19 15.53
CA LEU A 42 -14.82 5.00 16.11
C LEU A 42 -15.03 4.91 17.61
N LEU A 43 -14.64 5.86 18.39
CA LEU A 43 -14.88 5.89 19.85
C LEU A 43 -14.54 7.27 20.40
N ASP A 44 -15.26 7.71 21.42
CA ASP A 44 -14.95 8.95 22.17
C ASP A 44 -13.57 8.90 22.83
N ASP A 45 -13.03 7.69 23.06
CA ASP A 45 -11.75 7.44 23.71
C ASP A 45 -10.67 6.91 22.73
N TYR A 46 -10.79 7.19 21.42
CA TYR A 46 -9.77 6.86 20.43
C TYR A 46 -8.44 7.58 20.73
N ASP A 47 -7.37 6.82 20.82
CA ASP A 47 -6.06 7.30 21.28
C ASP A 47 -5.14 7.84 20.17
N ASN A 48 -5.66 8.09 19.00
CA ASN A 48 -4.94 8.61 17.83
C ASN A 48 -3.75 7.74 17.39
N GLN A 49 -3.87 6.41 17.47
CA GLN A 49 -2.90 5.48 16.96
C GLN A 49 -3.47 4.64 15.81
N VAL A 50 -2.68 4.44 14.78
CA VAL A 50 -3.01 3.53 13.65
C VAL A 50 -2.31 2.19 13.79
N VAL A 51 -2.86 1.16 13.16
CA VAL A 51 -2.23 -0.16 13.02
C VAL A 51 -1.54 -0.22 11.67
N MET A 52 -0.22 -0.43 11.65
CA MET A 52 0.53 -0.61 10.41
C MET A 52 0.19 -1.97 9.78
N PHE A 53 -0.23 -1.97 8.51
CA PHE A 53 -0.53 -3.20 7.76
C PHE A 53 -0.52 -2.97 6.25
N GLY A 54 -0.16 -4.00 5.47
CA GLY A 54 -0.28 -4.06 4.02
C GLY A 54 1.00 -3.79 3.24
N LEU A 55 2.10 -3.36 3.88
CA LEU A 55 3.34 -3.02 3.20
C LEU A 55 4.02 -4.26 2.58
N GLN A 56 4.07 -5.38 3.29
CA GLN A 56 4.74 -6.59 2.79
C GLN A 56 4.08 -7.10 1.51
N HIS A 57 2.74 -7.10 1.47
CA HIS A 57 2.00 -7.42 0.26
C HIS A 57 2.29 -6.42 -0.86
N PHE A 58 2.24 -5.13 -0.58
CA PHE A 58 2.52 -4.08 -1.56
C PHE A 58 3.92 -4.20 -2.17
N VAL A 59 4.94 -4.40 -1.34
CA VAL A 59 6.33 -4.57 -1.82
C VAL A 59 6.44 -5.78 -2.74
N ARG A 60 5.88 -6.92 -2.33
CA ARG A 60 5.94 -8.16 -3.10
C ARG A 60 5.21 -8.06 -4.43
N ASP A 61 3.94 -7.64 -4.39
CA ASP A 61 3.07 -7.71 -5.56
C ASP A 61 3.27 -6.54 -6.51
N TYR A 62 3.47 -5.34 -5.96
CA TYR A 62 3.63 -4.16 -6.80
C TYR A 62 5.10 -3.88 -7.11
N LEU A 63 5.95 -3.63 -6.10
CA LEU A 63 7.32 -3.17 -6.36
C LEU A 63 8.20 -4.28 -6.95
N VAL A 64 7.95 -5.55 -6.62
CA VAL A 64 8.73 -6.66 -7.16
C VAL A 64 8.04 -7.27 -8.37
N ASN A 65 6.85 -7.85 -8.20
CA ASN A 65 6.22 -8.66 -9.25
C ASN A 65 5.71 -7.81 -10.42
N LEU A 66 4.95 -6.75 -10.17
CA LEU A 66 4.39 -5.95 -11.26
C LEU A 66 5.48 -5.22 -12.06
N TRP A 67 6.48 -4.63 -11.38
CA TRP A 67 7.60 -4.00 -12.06
C TRP A 67 8.43 -5.00 -12.85
N ARG A 68 8.62 -6.21 -12.30
CA ARG A 68 9.32 -7.27 -13.01
C ARG A 68 8.60 -7.66 -14.30
N TRP A 69 7.33 -8.04 -14.20
CA TRP A 69 6.58 -8.57 -15.35
C TRP A 69 5.99 -7.50 -16.27
N GLY A 70 5.69 -6.31 -15.76
CA GLY A 70 5.08 -5.21 -16.51
C GLY A 70 6.08 -4.19 -17.04
N PHE A 71 7.38 -4.31 -16.68
CA PHE A 71 8.41 -3.40 -17.13
C PHE A 71 9.74 -4.11 -17.44
N PHE A 72 10.45 -4.65 -16.45
CA PHE A 72 11.82 -5.13 -16.63
C PHE A 72 11.96 -6.38 -17.53
N GLU A 73 10.99 -7.27 -17.56
CA GLU A 73 10.99 -8.47 -18.41
C GLU A 73 10.35 -8.23 -19.80
N LEU A 74 9.77 -7.05 -20.04
CA LEU A 74 9.26 -6.69 -21.36
C LEU A 74 10.38 -6.16 -22.26
N ASN A 75 10.11 -6.14 -23.58
CA ASN A 75 11.02 -5.48 -24.52
C ASN A 75 11.11 -3.99 -24.18
N LYS A 76 12.33 -3.47 -24.03
CA LYS A 76 12.57 -2.07 -23.61
C LYS A 76 11.94 -1.06 -24.58
N GLU A 77 12.13 -1.30 -25.88
CA GLU A 77 11.64 -0.38 -26.92
C GLU A 77 10.11 -0.28 -26.86
N ASP A 78 9.43 -1.41 -26.69
CA ASP A 78 7.96 -1.45 -26.65
C ASP A 78 7.40 -0.76 -25.39
N VAL A 79 7.93 -1.08 -24.21
CA VAL A 79 7.38 -0.52 -22.95
C VAL A 79 7.71 0.95 -22.76
N VAL A 80 8.87 1.41 -23.25
CA VAL A 80 9.25 2.83 -23.23
C VAL A 80 8.47 3.60 -24.29
N TYR A 81 8.25 3.02 -25.46
CA TYR A 81 7.43 3.63 -26.52
C TYR A 81 6.00 3.84 -26.05
N GLU A 82 5.37 2.83 -25.43
CA GLU A 82 4.01 2.93 -24.87
C GLU A 82 3.91 4.10 -23.85
N TYR A 83 4.91 4.24 -22.98
CA TYR A 83 4.96 5.35 -22.04
C TYR A 83 5.13 6.70 -22.72
N LYS A 84 6.08 6.78 -23.66
CA LYS A 84 6.38 8.00 -24.41
C LYS A 84 5.17 8.48 -25.21
N GLU A 85 4.56 7.59 -25.98
CA GLU A 85 3.37 7.90 -26.80
C GLU A 85 2.22 8.45 -25.95
N LEU A 86 1.92 7.82 -24.82
CA LEU A 86 0.87 8.30 -23.90
C LEU A 86 1.15 9.72 -23.37
N ILE A 87 2.40 10.02 -23.03
CA ILE A 87 2.79 11.35 -22.51
C ILE A 87 2.73 12.41 -23.64
N GLU A 88 3.26 12.09 -24.80
CA GLU A 88 3.26 12.98 -25.98
C GLU A 88 1.84 13.32 -26.41
N ASP A 89 0.98 12.32 -26.56
CA ASP A 89 -0.43 12.51 -26.93
C ASP A 89 -1.19 13.33 -25.88
N SER A 90 -0.95 13.06 -24.59
CA SER A 90 -1.65 13.76 -23.51
C SER A 90 -1.25 15.22 -23.39
N LEU A 91 -0.01 15.56 -23.72
CA LEU A 91 0.52 16.94 -23.65
C LEU A 91 0.47 17.69 -24.98
N GLY A 92 0.22 17.00 -26.10
CA GLY A 92 0.31 17.57 -27.43
C GLY A 92 1.72 18.04 -27.79
N ILE A 93 2.74 17.25 -27.40
CA ILE A 93 4.16 17.55 -27.66
C ILE A 93 4.82 16.40 -28.40
N ASP A 94 5.95 16.68 -29.04
CA ASP A 94 6.80 15.70 -29.69
C ASP A 94 8.14 15.58 -28.95
N ASN A 95 8.81 14.44 -29.10
CA ASN A 95 10.18 14.19 -28.62
C ASN A 95 10.34 14.29 -27.09
N PHE A 96 9.38 13.74 -26.33
CA PHE A 96 9.52 13.62 -24.87
C PHE A 96 10.75 12.78 -24.50
N ASP A 97 11.60 13.30 -23.61
CA ASP A 97 12.81 12.63 -23.15
C ASP A 97 12.49 11.49 -22.15
N CYS A 98 12.66 10.26 -22.61
CA CYS A 98 12.51 9.02 -21.83
C CYS A 98 13.83 8.40 -21.38
N SER A 99 14.98 9.09 -21.56
CA SER A 99 16.31 8.54 -21.26
C SER A 99 16.44 7.97 -19.84
N HIS A 100 15.78 8.59 -18.87
CA HIS A 100 15.75 8.13 -17.47
C HIS A 100 14.94 6.84 -17.26
N ILE A 101 13.91 6.62 -18.09
CA ILE A 101 13.11 5.38 -18.07
C ILE A 101 13.90 4.26 -18.76
N GLU A 102 14.56 4.55 -19.89
CA GLU A 102 15.43 3.61 -20.58
C GLU A 102 16.58 3.16 -19.68
N ALA A 103 17.23 4.09 -18.97
CA ALA A 103 18.28 3.80 -18.01
C ALA A 103 17.77 2.94 -16.84
N LEU A 104 16.55 3.17 -16.36
CA LEU A 104 15.95 2.35 -15.31
C LEU A 104 15.69 0.92 -15.82
N HIS A 105 15.22 0.77 -17.05
CA HIS A 105 15.02 -0.55 -17.66
C HIS A 105 16.35 -1.31 -17.80
N ASP A 106 17.40 -0.62 -18.25
CA ASP A 106 18.74 -1.22 -18.40
C ASP A 106 19.35 -1.64 -17.06
N LEU A 107 19.01 -0.94 -15.97
CA LEU A 107 19.41 -1.34 -14.61
C LEU A 107 18.73 -2.64 -14.16
N GLY A 108 17.50 -2.91 -14.60
CA GLY A 108 16.81 -4.18 -14.38
C GLY A 108 16.14 -4.36 -13.02
N TYR A 109 16.12 -3.34 -12.16
CA TYR A 109 15.45 -3.37 -10.84
C TYR A 109 15.14 -1.96 -10.33
N LEU A 110 14.27 -1.84 -9.32
CA LEU A 110 14.02 -0.57 -8.64
C LEU A 110 15.13 -0.28 -7.61
N PRO A 111 16.00 0.72 -7.83
CA PRO A 111 17.10 1.04 -6.92
C PRO A 111 16.60 1.89 -5.72
N ILE A 112 15.74 1.31 -4.88
CA ILE A 112 15.18 1.94 -3.70
C ILE A 112 15.42 1.12 -2.45
N HIS A 113 15.44 1.79 -1.31
CA HIS A 113 15.54 1.17 0.01
C HIS A 113 14.38 1.66 0.88
N ILE A 114 13.55 0.73 1.35
CA ILE A 114 12.43 0.99 2.25
C ILE A 114 12.77 0.45 3.64
N LYS A 115 12.61 1.29 4.65
CA LYS A 115 12.59 0.90 6.06
C LYS A 115 11.21 1.18 6.61
N ALA A 116 10.64 0.26 7.36
CA ALA A 116 9.31 0.41 7.93
C ALA A 116 9.28 -0.13 9.37
N ILE A 117 8.28 0.29 10.11
CA ILE A 117 7.92 -0.36 11.37
C ILE A 117 7.30 -1.72 11.06
N GLU A 118 7.35 -2.61 12.04
CA GLU A 118 6.74 -3.93 11.95
C GLU A 118 5.21 -3.83 11.76
N GLU A 119 4.67 -4.66 10.86
CA GLU A 119 3.23 -4.74 10.66
C GLU A 119 2.54 -5.36 11.90
N GLY A 120 1.33 -4.89 12.19
CA GLY A 120 0.62 -5.19 13.43
C GLY A 120 0.93 -4.23 14.58
N CYS A 121 2.02 -3.46 14.52
CA CYS A 121 2.35 -2.45 15.52
C CYS A 121 1.39 -1.25 15.46
N ARG A 122 1.10 -0.69 16.63
CA ARG A 122 0.36 0.55 16.77
C ARG A 122 1.30 1.74 16.81
N VAL A 123 0.98 2.78 16.03
CA VAL A 123 1.81 3.98 15.88
C VAL A 123 0.96 5.23 16.00
N PRO A 124 1.41 6.24 16.76
CA PRO A 124 0.72 7.51 16.82
C PRO A 124 0.60 8.18 15.44
N ILE A 125 -0.54 8.79 15.16
CA ILE A 125 -0.73 9.67 13.99
C ILE A 125 0.32 10.78 14.05
N GLY A 126 0.90 11.13 12.88
CA GLY A 126 1.97 12.11 12.76
C GLY A 126 3.38 11.52 12.91
N VAL A 127 3.51 10.23 13.19
CA VAL A 127 4.79 9.52 13.21
C VAL A 127 4.98 8.77 11.88
N PRO A 128 6.14 8.90 11.21
CA PRO A 128 6.44 8.14 9.99
C PRO A 128 6.40 6.62 10.23
N VAL A 129 5.65 5.90 9.40
CA VAL A 129 5.57 4.42 9.49
C VAL A 129 6.51 3.72 8.51
N LEU A 130 6.95 4.42 7.47
CA LEU A 130 8.02 3.97 6.60
C LEU A 130 8.82 5.15 6.05
N THR A 131 10.03 4.84 5.63
CA THR A 131 10.92 5.75 4.90
C THR A 131 11.40 5.08 3.62
N ILE A 132 11.64 5.87 2.59
CA ILE A 132 12.12 5.42 1.28
C ILE A 132 13.24 6.33 0.80
N THR A 133 14.32 5.73 0.31
CA THR A 133 15.45 6.42 -0.30
C THR A 133 15.86 5.70 -1.58
N ASN A 134 16.44 6.43 -2.52
CA ASN A 134 17.10 5.79 -3.66
C ASN A 134 18.45 5.20 -3.24
N THR A 135 18.86 4.10 -3.88
CA THR A 135 20.16 3.43 -3.65
C THR A 135 21.17 3.69 -4.78
N HIS A 136 20.72 4.32 -5.86
CA HIS A 136 21.57 4.74 -6.98
C HIS A 136 21.34 6.22 -7.28
N PRO A 137 22.39 7.06 -7.41
CA PRO A 137 22.26 8.51 -7.52
C PRO A 137 21.48 8.97 -8.76
N GLU A 138 21.55 8.28 -9.87
CA GLU A 138 20.83 8.61 -11.08
C GLU A 138 19.31 8.50 -10.94
N PHE A 139 18.84 7.61 -10.05
CA PHE A 139 17.41 7.33 -9.86
C PHE A 139 16.84 8.00 -8.60
N PHE A 140 17.35 9.18 -8.22
CA PHE A 140 16.85 9.95 -7.09
C PHE A 140 15.36 10.27 -7.20
N TRP A 141 14.84 10.42 -8.41
CA TRP A 141 13.46 10.79 -8.72
C TRP A 141 12.43 9.70 -8.37
N LEU A 142 12.85 8.42 -8.24
CA LEU A 142 11.95 7.28 -8.01
C LEU A 142 11.16 7.39 -6.71
N THR A 143 11.74 7.92 -5.64
CA THR A 143 11.03 8.05 -4.34
C THR A 143 9.77 8.88 -4.47
N ASN A 144 9.83 9.94 -5.28
CA ASN A 144 8.69 10.80 -5.56
C ASN A 144 7.75 10.18 -6.62
N TYR A 145 8.32 9.51 -7.62
CA TYR A 145 7.54 8.84 -8.67
C TYR A 145 6.60 7.79 -8.10
N LEU A 146 7.06 7.02 -7.11
CA LEU A 146 6.30 5.95 -6.44
C LEU A 146 5.34 6.45 -5.36
N GLU A 147 5.34 7.74 -5.01
CA GLU A 147 4.53 8.30 -3.92
C GLU A 147 3.03 7.99 -4.05
N THR A 148 2.46 8.21 -5.24
CA THR A 148 1.02 8.05 -5.48
C THR A 148 0.58 6.62 -5.22
N ILE A 149 1.29 5.65 -5.78
CA ILE A 149 0.91 4.24 -5.63
C ILE A 149 1.18 3.72 -4.21
N ILE A 150 2.24 4.16 -3.54
CA ILE A 150 2.50 3.85 -2.13
C ILE A 150 1.35 4.36 -1.26
N SER A 151 0.96 5.62 -1.45
CA SER A 151 -0.12 6.23 -0.69
C SER A 151 -1.45 5.52 -0.94
N CYS A 152 -1.81 5.30 -2.21
CA CYS A 152 -3.05 4.63 -2.61
C CYS A 152 -3.15 3.21 -2.03
N SER A 153 -2.06 2.46 -2.05
CA SER A 153 -2.05 1.06 -1.63
C SER A 153 -2.00 0.88 -0.10
N LEU A 154 -1.46 1.84 0.65
CA LEU A 154 -1.24 1.68 2.09
C LEU A 154 -2.30 2.35 2.98
N TRP A 155 -2.91 3.45 2.55
CA TRP A 155 -3.87 4.15 3.41
C TRP A 155 -5.06 3.27 3.78
N LYS A 156 -5.56 2.45 2.86
CA LYS A 156 -6.75 1.61 3.07
C LYS A 156 -6.50 0.46 4.05
N PRO A 157 -5.48 -0.42 3.86
CA PRO A 157 -5.23 -1.50 4.80
C PRO A 157 -4.86 -0.98 6.21
N ILE A 158 -4.11 0.11 6.32
CA ILE A 158 -3.82 0.75 7.62
C ILE A 158 -5.11 1.22 8.27
N THR A 159 -6.00 1.87 7.54
CA THR A 159 -7.31 2.33 8.06
C THR A 159 -8.18 1.16 8.47
N SER A 160 -8.31 0.13 7.63
CA SER A 160 -9.14 -1.04 7.92
C SER A 160 -8.62 -1.83 9.12
N ALA A 161 -7.30 -2.02 9.26
CA ALA A 161 -6.71 -2.66 10.43
C ALA A 161 -6.93 -1.84 11.71
N THR A 162 -6.83 -0.51 11.62
CA THR A 162 -7.11 0.39 12.74
C THR A 162 -8.56 0.30 13.18
N ILE A 163 -9.49 0.30 12.23
CA ILE A 163 -10.93 0.13 12.51
C ILE A 163 -11.21 -1.23 13.16
N ALA A 164 -10.65 -2.31 12.62
CA ALA A 164 -10.79 -3.65 13.19
C ALA A 164 -10.27 -3.71 14.64
N PHE A 165 -9.10 -3.09 14.89
CA PHE A 165 -8.55 -3.00 16.25
C PHE A 165 -9.48 -2.26 17.21
N GLU A 166 -10.04 -1.11 16.80
CA GLU A 166 -10.94 -0.33 17.64
C GLU A 166 -12.26 -1.06 17.91
N PHE A 167 -12.81 -1.78 16.92
CA PHE A 167 -13.96 -2.66 17.15
C PHE A 167 -13.65 -3.76 18.16
N LYS A 168 -12.51 -4.43 18.05
CA LYS A 168 -12.09 -5.45 19.02
C LYS A 168 -11.92 -4.87 20.42
N ARG A 169 -11.36 -3.67 20.54
CA ARG A 169 -11.23 -2.94 21.81
C ARG A 169 -12.57 -2.64 22.43
N LEU A 170 -13.54 -2.15 21.62
CA LEU A 170 -14.90 -1.86 22.05
C LEU A 170 -15.63 -3.12 22.52
N LEU A 171 -15.63 -4.19 21.72
CA LEU A 171 -16.24 -5.48 22.05
C LEU A 171 -15.65 -6.04 23.35
N THR A 172 -14.34 -5.97 23.52
CA THR A 172 -13.64 -6.42 24.75
C THR A 172 -14.09 -5.60 25.98
N LYS A 173 -14.20 -4.29 25.83
CA LYS A 173 -14.67 -3.40 26.90
C LYS A 173 -16.08 -3.80 27.37
N TYR A 174 -17.01 -3.98 26.43
CA TYR A 174 -18.39 -4.32 26.80
C TYR A 174 -18.55 -5.76 27.25
N ALA A 175 -17.82 -6.73 26.71
CA ALA A 175 -17.83 -8.08 27.22
C ALA A 175 -17.42 -8.13 28.71
N LYS A 176 -16.35 -7.43 29.07
CA LYS A 176 -15.93 -7.32 30.49
C LYS A 176 -16.97 -6.64 31.37
N LEU A 177 -17.65 -5.61 30.89
CA LEU A 177 -18.68 -4.89 31.65
C LEU A 177 -19.95 -5.72 31.88
N THR A 178 -20.32 -6.56 30.91
CA THR A 178 -21.55 -7.38 30.95
C THR A 178 -21.33 -8.80 31.46
N GLY A 179 -20.06 -9.21 31.67
CA GLY A 179 -19.73 -10.59 32.02
C GLY A 179 -19.85 -11.58 30.85
N ALA A 180 -19.88 -11.10 29.60
CA ALA A 180 -19.91 -11.95 28.41
C ALA A 180 -18.55 -12.64 28.17
N PRO A 181 -18.55 -13.85 27.58
CA PRO A 181 -17.32 -14.58 27.26
C PRO A 181 -16.40 -13.80 26.32
N VAL A 182 -15.19 -13.50 26.75
CA VAL A 182 -14.20 -12.78 25.93
C VAL A 182 -13.61 -13.66 24.81
N ASP A 183 -13.63 -14.96 24.97
CA ASP A 183 -13.07 -15.93 23.99
C ASP A 183 -13.87 -15.98 22.70
N PHE A 184 -15.11 -15.45 22.70
CA PHE A 184 -15.95 -15.38 21.49
C PHE A 184 -15.72 -14.09 20.69
N ILE A 185 -15.01 -13.10 21.21
CA ILE A 185 -14.77 -11.82 20.55
C ILE A 185 -14.14 -11.96 19.17
N PRO A 186 -13.15 -12.86 18.92
CA PRO A 186 -12.57 -13.05 17.59
C PRO A 186 -13.58 -13.36 16.48
N PHE A 187 -14.75 -13.88 16.82
CA PHE A 187 -15.83 -14.25 15.90
C PHE A 187 -17.01 -13.28 15.89
N GLN A 188 -17.04 -12.28 16.77
CA GLN A 188 -18.19 -11.37 16.90
C GLN A 188 -18.31 -10.37 15.74
N ALA A 189 -17.20 -9.98 15.13
CA ALA A 189 -17.21 -9.12 13.95
C ALA A 189 -16.77 -9.95 12.74
N HIS A 190 -17.75 -10.38 11.95
CA HIS A 190 -17.52 -11.12 10.71
C HIS A 190 -17.47 -10.17 9.51
N ASP A 191 -16.48 -10.35 8.62
CA ASP A 191 -16.33 -9.48 7.45
C ASP A 191 -17.19 -9.93 6.27
N PHE A 192 -18.22 -9.17 5.94
CA PHE A 192 -19.09 -9.31 4.77
C PHE A 192 -18.93 -8.16 3.77
N SER A 193 -17.84 -7.39 3.85
CA SER A 193 -17.71 -6.11 3.15
C SER A 193 -17.40 -6.21 1.66
N PHE A 194 -17.06 -7.38 1.12
CA PHE A 194 -16.53 -7.54 -0.23
C PHE A 194 -17.31 -6.76 -1.29
N ARG A 195 -18.63 -6.97 -1.37
CA ARG A 195 -19.49 -6.32 -2.37
C ARG A 195 -19.73 -4.83 -2.14
N GLY A 196 -19.28 -4.29 -1.02
CA GLY A 196 -19.35 -2.85 -0.70
C GLY A 196 -18.06 -2.08 -0.97
N MET A 197 -17.01 -2.76 -1.48
CA MET A 197 -15.71 -2.17 -1.75
C MET A 197 -15.56 -1.67 -3.19
N SER A 198 -14.52 -0.85 -3.44
CA SER A 198 -14.28 -0.19 -4.73
C SER A 198 -13.76 -1.13 -5.83
N GLY A 199 -13.51 -2.37 -5.51
CA GLY A 199 -13.06 -3.40 -6.42
C GLY A 199 -12.42 -4.58 -5.68
N TRP A 200 -12.02 -5.60 -6.43
CA TRP A 200 -11.47 -6.83 -5.85
C TRP A 200 -10.24 -6.58 -4.96
N GLN A 201 -9.28 -5.79 -5.45
CA GLN A 201 -8.06 -5.50 -4.69
C GLN A 201 -8.35 -4.77 -3.38
N ASP A 202 -9.25 -3.78 -3.41
CA ASP A 202 -9.70 -3.05 -2.22
C ASP A 202 -10.40 -3.99 -1.21
N ALA A 203 -11.28 -4.86 -1.68
CA ALA A 203 -11.95 -5.86 -0.85
C ALA A 203 -10.95 -6.83 -0.20
N THR A 204 -10.00 -7.31 -0.98
CA THR A 204 -8.95 -8.24 -0.53
C THR A 204 -8.08 -7.62 0.56
N LEU A 205 -7.58 -6.39 0.35
CA LEU A 205 -6.75 -5.69 1.32
C LEU A 205 -7.51 -5.31 2.59
N SER A 206 -8.75 -4.86 2.46
CA SER A 206 -9.60 -4.52 3.60
C SER A 206 -9.94 -5.75 4.44
N GLY A 207 -10.29 -6.87 3.79
CA GLY A 207 -10.56 -8.14 4.47
C GLY A 207 -9.33 -8.71 5.16
N ALA A 208 -8.15 -8.65 4.52
CA ALA A 208 -6.89 -9.07 5.14
C ALA A 208 -6.55 -8.21 6.38
N ALA A 209 -6.78 -6.91 6.30
CA ALA A 209 -6.61 -5.99 7.42
C ALA A 209 -7.58 -6.31 8.59
N HIS A 210 -8.83 -6.68 8.31
CA HIS A 210 -9.79 -7.13 9.31
C HIS A 210 -9.29 -8.38 10.06
N LEU A 211 -8.70 -9.32 9.34
CA LEU A 211 -8.15 -10.56 9.91
C LEU A 211 -6.91 -10.37 10.80
N THR A 212 -6.36 -9.15 10.90
CA THR A 212 -5.35 -8.84 11.93
C THR A 212 -5.92 -8.87 13.35
N CYS A 213 -7.24 -8.74 13.48
CA CYS A 213 -7.94 -8.63 14.76
C CYS A 213 -9.01 -9.70 14.98
N PHE A 214 -9.65 -10.18 13.92
CA PHE A 214 -10.77 -11.13 13.95
C PHE A 214 -10.44 -12.39 13.17
N GLU A 215 -11.22 -13.46 13.38
CA GLU A 215 -11.04 -14.75 12.71
C GLU A 215 -12.12 -15.02 11.67
N GLY A 216 -13.27 -14.32 11.70
CA GLY A 216 -14.39 -14.54 10.80
C GLY A 216 -14.35 -13.64 9.56
N THR A 217 -14.45 -14.22 8.36
CA THR A 217 -14.57 -13.49 7.10
C THR A 217 -15.27 -14.32 6.02
N ASP A 218 -16.07 -13.66 5.17
CA ASP A 218 -16.56 -14.16 3.90
C ASP A 218 -15.68 -13.74 2.71
N CYS A 219 -14.60 -13.02 2.96
CA CYS A 219 -13.68 -12.55 1.93
C CYS A 219 -12.59 -13.61 1.65
N VAL A 220 -12.88 -14.56 0.75
CA VAL A 220 -11.95 -15.64 0.39
C VAL A 220 -10.62 -15.12 -0.12
N SER A 221 -10.62 -14.04 -0.91
CA SER A 221 -9.39 -13.45 -1.46
C SER A 221 -8.50 -12.83 -0.37
N ALA A 222 -9.05 -12.39 0.76
CA ALA A 222 -8.27 -11.91 1.90
C ALA A 222 -7.47 -13.04 2.55
N ILE A 223 -8.07 -14.23 2.68
CA ILE A 223 -7.40 -15.43 3.19
C ILE A 223 -6.25 -15.82 2.26
N ASP A 224 -6.49 -15.82 0.96
CA ASP A 224 -5.48 -16.14 -0.06
C ASP A 224 -4.30 -15.14 0.00
N LEU A 225 -4.58 -13.83 0.08
CA LEU A 225 -3.55 -12.81 0.24
C LEU A 225 -2.67 -13.07 1.47
N LEU A 226 -3.27 -13.36 2.61
CA LEU A 226 -2.54 -13.63 3.85
C LEU A 226 -1.68 -14.91 3.73
N ASN A 227 -2.19 -15.94 3.07
CA ASN A 227 -1.42 -17.15 2.80
C ASN A 227 -0.22 -16.88 1.88
N MET A 228 -0.45 -16.13 0.81
CA MET A 228 0.57 -15.86 -0.20
C MET A 228 1.62 -14.85 0.27
N SER A 229 1.21 -13.77 0.92
CA SER A 229 2.10 -12.65 1.28
C SER A 229 2.68 -12.76 2.69
N TYR A 230 1.97 -13.42 3.62
CA TYR A 230 2.34 -13.47 5.05
C TYR A 230 2.60 -14.89 5.56
N ASN A 231 2.46 -15.90 4.70
CA ASN A 231 2.61 -17.33 5.06
C ASN A 231 1.71 -17.75 6.24
N ALA A 232 0.47 -17.27 6.25
CA ALA A 232 -0.45 -17.40 7.39
C ALA A 232 -1.33 -18.66 7.35
N LYS A 233 -0.91 -19.73 6.66
CA LYS A 233 -1.71 -20.94 6.37
C LYS A 233 -2.33 -21.62 7.60
N ASP A 234 -1.67 -21.53 8.75
CA ASP A 234 -2.10 -22.18 9.98
C ASP A 234 -2.77 -21.22 10.98
N THR A 235 -2.81 -19.93 10.65
CA THR A 235 -3.26 -18.87 11.57
C THR A 235 -4.49 -18.12 11.09
N CYS A 236 -4.93 -18.34 9.85
CA CYS A 236 -6.02 -17.58 9.25
C CYS A 236 -7.36 -18.25 9.31
N ALA A 237 -8.30 -17.39 9.62
CA ALA A 237 -9.72 -17.39 9.31
C ALA A 237 -10.40 -18.76 9.29
N ARG A 238 -11.16 -19.00 10.30
CA ARG A 238 -12.19 -20.04 10.26
C ARG A 238 -13.46 -19.39 9.70
N VAL A 239 -13.90 -19.89 8.57
CA VAL A 239 -15.24 -19.61 8.07
C VAL A 239 -16.21 -20.33 9.02
N GLY A 240 -17.04 -19.58 9.68
CA GLY A 240 -18.12 -20.10 10.52
C GLY A 240 -19.29 -20.58 9.68
#